data_d3926ffb081f28860580529f91b2bcca
#
_entry.id   d3926ffb081f28860580529f91b2bcca
#
_cell.length_a   1.000
_cell.length_b   1.000
_cell.length_c   1.000
_cell.angle_alpha   90.00
_cell.angle_beta   90.00
_cell.angle_gamma   90.00
#
_symmetry.space_group_name_H-M   'P 1'
#
loop_
_entity.id
_entity.type
_entity.pdbx_description
1 polymer ?
#
loop_
_entity_poly.entity_id
_entity_poly.type
_entity_poly.pdbx_seq_one_letter_code
_entity_poly.pdbx_strand_id
1 'polypeptide(L)'
;MGSQWEDKSKPHLNIVFIGHVDHGKSTTVGRLLLDTGHIEQHIIDKNEQLASEAGKAGFGLAYVMDGLKEERERGITIDVAHKELFTPNYYFTIIDAPGHRDFVKNMITGTSQADAAVLLCAANDGVNAQTREHAFLAKVLGVKQLIVNVNKMDISGVDYSEDKYNQTVAEVDNLLKLSGFCLLYTSPSPRDS
;
A
#
# COMPACT_ATOMS: atom_id res chain seq x y z
N MET A 1 -21.27 -1.33 -11.94
CA MET A 1 -22.15 -2.21 -11.12
C MET A 1 -21.58 -2.15 -9.72
N GLY A 2 -22.39 -1.88 -8.68
CA GLY A 2 -21.94 -1.95 -7.29
C GLY A 2 -21.51 -3.37 -6.96
N SER A 3 -20.51 -3.50 -6.09
CA SER A 3 -20.09 -4.82 -5.58
C SER A 3 -21.30 -5.53 -4.94
N GLN A 4 -21.49 -6.83 -5.21
CA GLN A 4 -22.54 -7.64 -4.55
C GLN A 4 -22.44 -7.64 -3.01
N TRP A 5 -21.36 -7.08 -2.46
CA TRP A 5 -21.04 -7.00 -1.04
C TRP A 5 -21.25 -5.61 -0.45
N GLU A 6 -21.73 -4.63 -1.25
CA GLU A 6 -21.90 -3.24 -0.83
C GLU A 6 -22.96 -3.08 0.26
N ASP A 7 -22.51 -3.15 1.52
CA ASP A 7 -23.33 -3.06 2.72
C ASP A 7 -22.54 -2.33 3.83
N LYS A 8 -22.94 -1.09 4.10
CA LYS A 8 -22.31 -0.23 5.12
C LYS A 8 -22.79 -0.52 6.56
N SER A 9 -23.66 -1.50 6.76
CA SER A 9 -24.04 -1.98 8.11
C SER A 9 -23.00 -2.93 8.71
N LYS A 10 -22.04 -3.43 7.89
CA LYS A 10 -20.94 -4.30 8.33
C LYS A 10 -19.94 -3.57 9.22
N PRO A 11 -19.19 -4.29 10.05
CA PRO A 11 -18.09 -3.68 10.81
C PRO A 11 -17.12 -2.95 9.88
N HIS A 12 -16.83 -1.69 10.19
CA HIS A 12 -15.99 -0.81 9.40
C HIS A 12 -14.57 -0.72 9.97
N LEU A 13 -13.59 -0.76 9.07
CA LEU A 13 -12.18 -0.59 9.40
C LEU A 13 -11.50 0.34 8.39
N ASN A 14 -10.69 1.26 8.89
CA ASN A 14 -9.82 2.10 8.08
C ASN A 14 -8.44 1.47 7.99
N ILE A 15 -7.95 1.22 6.78
CA ILE A 15 -6.63 0.64 6.53
C ILE A 15 -5.79 1.63 5.73
N VAL A 16 -4.65 2.04 6.29
CA VAL A 16 -3.70 2.93 5.60
C VAL A 16 -2.55 2.15 5.00
N PHE A 17 -2.18 2.48 3.77
CA PHE A 17 -0.99 1.98 3.10
C PHE A 17 0.15 2.97 3.26
N ILE A 18 1.23 2.55 3.94
CA ILE A 18 2.41 3.37 4.25
C ILE A 18 3.68 2.69 3.75
N GLY A 19 4.75 3.45 3.61
CA GLY A 19 6.04 2.97 3.13
C GLY A 19 6.70 4.00 2.22
N HIS A 20 7.94 3.75 1.82
CA HIS A 20 8.72 4.66 0.99
C HIS A 20 8.07 4.93 -0.37
N VAL A 21 8.45 6.04 -1.01
CA VAL A 21 8.10 6.32 -2.41
C VAL A 21 8.56 5.15 -3.31
N ASP A 22 7.82 4.85 -4.34
CA ASP A 22 8.09 3.74 -5.28
C ASP A 22 8.07 2.32 -4.67
N HIS A 23 7.72 2.11 -3.41
CA HIS A 23 7.52 0.77 -2.85
C HIS A 23 6.22 0.08 -3.31
N GLY A 24 5.41 0.75 -4.14
CA GLY A 24 4.24 0.19 -4.83
C GLY A 24 2.94 0.26 -4.04
N LYS A 25 2.77 1.21 -3.13
CA LYS A 25 1.53 1.41 -2.34
C LYS A 25 0.29 1.54 -3.23
N SER A 26 0.23 2.57 -4.04
CA SER A 26 -0.92 2.83 -4.94
C SER A 26 -1.15 1.69 -5.94
N THR A 27 -0.09 1.06 -6.44
CA THR A 27 -0.17 -0.12 -7.31
C THR A 27 -0.80 -1.32 -6.60
N THR A 28 -0.39 -1.58 -5.35
CA THR A 28 -0.94 -2.68 -4.54
C THR A 28 -2.42 -2.43 -4.23
N VAL A 29 -2.79 -1.21 -3.88
CA VAL A 29 -4.19 -0.84 -3.65
C VAL A 29 -5.01 -1.00 -4.95
N GLY A 30 -4.51 -0.50 -6.07
CA GLY A 30 -5.17 -0.66 -7.37
C GLY A 30 -5.38 -2.13 -7.74
N ARG A 31 -4.38 -2.98 -7.49
CA ARG A 31 -4.48 -4.42 -7.70
C ARG A 31 -5.50 -5.08 -6.78
N LEU A 32 -5.51 -4.73 -5.50
CA LEU A 32 -6.48 -5.23 -4.53
C LEU A 32 -7.91 -4.89 -4.95
N LEU A 33 -8.16 -3.66 -5.39
CA LEU A 33 -9.48 -3.22 -5.85
C LEU A 33 -9.92 -3.93 -7.14
N LEU A 34 -8.98 -4.24 -8.04
CA LEU A 34 -9.24 -5.01 -9.26
C LEU A 34 -9.60 -6.47 -8.92
N ASP A 35 -8.76 -7.15 -8.14
CA ASP A 35 -8.93 -8.57 -7.80
C ASP A 35 -10.20 -8.84 -6.96
N THR A 36 -10.61 -7.85 -6.18
CA THR A 36 -11.87 -7.91 -5.41
C THR A 36 -13.10 -7.45 -6.18
N GLY A 37 -12.96 -7.09 -7.47
CA GLY A 37 -14.05 -6.70 -8.36
C GLY A 37 -14.66 -5.32 -8.06
N HIS A 38 -13.97 -4.46 -7.31
CA HIS A 38 -14.40 -3.08 -7.04
C HIS A 38 -14.07 -2.14 -8.19
N ILE A 39 -13.15 -2.55 -9.07
CA ILE A 39 -12.79 -1.83 -10.29
C ILE A 39 -12.78 -2.83 -11.44
N GLU A 40 -13.33 -2.39 -12.57
CA GLU A 40 -13.38 -3.22 -13.78
C GLU A 40 -12.07 -3.10 -14.58
N GLN A 41 -11.67 -4.19 -15.25
CA GLN A 41 -10.45 -4.25 -16.04
C GLN A 41 -10.34 -3.12 -17.06
N HIS A 42 -11.43 -2.74 -17.71
CA HIS A 42 -11.42 -1.68 -18.73
C HIS A 42 -10.98 -0.30 -18.19
N ILE A 43 -11.18 -0.05 -16.88
CA ILE A 43 -10.70 1.18 -16.23
C ILE A 43 -9.18 1.14 -16.11
N ILE A 44 -8.62 -0.02 -15.77
CA ILE A 44 -7.17 -0.23 -15.72
C ILE A 44 -6.56 -0.07 -17.11
N ASP A 45 -7.16 -0.67 -18.13
CA ASP A 45 -6.68 -0.58 -19.51
C ASP A 45 -6.66 0.87 -20.01
N LYS A 46 -7.71 1.65 -19.69
CA LYS A 46 -7.76 3.09 -19.96
C LYS A 46 -6.66 3.86 -19.22
N ASN A 47 -6.45 3.56 -17.95
CA ASN A 47 -5.41 4.21 -17.15
C ASN A 47 -4.02 3.85 -17.68
N GLU A 48 -3.80 2.61 -18.13
CA GLU A 48 -2.53 2.19 -18.73
C GLU A 48 -2.24 2.92 -20.04
N GLN A 49 -3.27 3.16 -20.86
CA GLN A 49 -3.12 3.99 -22.06
C GLN A 49 -2.69 5.41 -21.69
N LEU A 50 -3.37 6.04 -20.72
CA LEU A 50 -3.02 7.39 -20.24
C LEU A 50 -1.62 7.44 -19.65
N ALA A 51 -1.23 6.41 -18.89
CA ALA A 51 0.11 6.31 -18.32
C ALA A 51 1.17 6.16 -19.40
N SER A 52 0.92 5.34 -20.41
CA SER A 52 1.82 5.13 -21.55
C SER A 52 2.00 6.40 -22.38
N GLU A 53 0.92 7.15 -22.63
CA GLU A 53 0.97 8.46 -23.32
C GLU A 53 1.81 9.49 -22.52
N ALA A 54 1.78 9.39 -21.17
CA ALA A 54 2.60 10.21 -20.28
C ALA A 54 4.03 9.69 -20.08
N GLY A 55 4.44 8.65 -20.80
CA GLY A 55 5.78 8.04 -20.68
C GLY A 55 5.97 7.19 -19.41
N LYS A 56 4.87 6.75 -18.77
CA LYS A 56 4.85 5.97 -17.53
C LYS A 56 4.13 4.63 -17.70
N ALA A 57 4.49 3.88 -18.71
CA ALA A 57 3.95 2.54 -18.93
C ALA A 57 4.09 1.68 -17.65
N GLY A 58 3.05 0.90 -17.32
CA GLY A 58 2.98 0.08 -16.11
C GLY A 58 2.37 0.78 -14.87
N PHE A 59 1.99 2.06 -14.95
CA PHE A 59 1.38 2.80 -13.84
C PHE A 59 -0.16 2.78 -13.84
N GLY A 60 -0.80 2.01 -14.73
CA GLY A 60 -2.26 1.97 -14.84
C GLY A 60 -2.99 1.63 -13.54
N LEU A 61 -2.45 0.70 -12.75
CA LEU A 61 -3.00 0.36 -11.42
C LEU A 61 -2.82 1.51 -10.41
N ALA A 62 -1.67 2.18 -10.40
CA ALA A 62 -1.43 3.31 -9.50
C ALA A 62 -2.37 4.48 -9.81
N TYR A 63 -2.67 4.74 -11.07
CA TYR A 63 -3.59 5.79 -11.52
C TYR A 63 -5.04 5.64 -11.01
N VAL A 64 -5.39 4.47 -10.47
CA VAL A 64 -6.66 4.26 -9.77
C VAL A 64 -6.76 5.14 -8.52
N MET A 65 -5.64 5.32 -7.83
CA MET A 65 -5.55 6.11 -6.60
C MET A 65 -5.20 7.57 -6.89
N ASP A 66 -4.40 7.82 -7.93
CA ASP A 66 -3.93 9.16 -8.29
C ASP A 66 -5.04 10.03 -8.89
N GLY A 67 -5.69 10.82 -8.05
CA GLY A 67 -6.79 11.72 -8.44
C GLY A 67 -6.34 13.00 -9.15
N LEU A 68 -5.14 13.49 -8.82
CA LEU A 68 -4.62 14.76 -9.32
C LEU A 68 -3.78 14.56 -10.58
N LYS A 69 -3.92 15.52 -11.52
CA LYS A 69 -3.08 15.52 -12.72
C LYS A 69 -1.57 15.61 -12.36
N GLU A 70 -1.24 16.39 -11.35
CA GLU A 70 0.13 16.57 -10.87
C GLU A 70 0.73 15.27 -10.30
N GLU A 71 -0.07 14.46 -9.62
CA GLU A 71 0.33 13.12 -9.14
C GLU A 71 0.70 12.21 -10.30
N ARG A 72 -0.17 12.18 -11.32
CA ARG A 72 0.06 11.40 -12.53
C ARG A 72 1.30 11.85 -13.31
N GLU A 73 1.54 13.16 -13.40
CA GLU A 73 2.70 13.73 -14.07
C GLU A 73 4.01 13.43 -13.33
N ARG A 74 3.99 13.49 -12.00
CA ARG A 74 5.17 13.22 -11.17
C ARG A 74 5.37 11.73 -10.88
N GLY A 75 4.30 10.93 -10.86
CA GLY A 75 4.30 9.52 -10.45
C GLY A 75 4.46 9.33 -8.95
N ILE A 76 4.04 10.31 -8.16
CA ILE A 76 4.06 10.26 -6.70
C ILE A 76 2.73 10.72 -6.14
N THR A 77 2.25 10.08 -5.09
CA THR A 77 1.05 10.49 -4.36
C THR A 77 1.37 11.76 -3.55
N ILE A 78 0.56 12.79 -3.71
CA ILE A 78 0.68 14.08 -3.03
C ILE A 78 -0.34 14.19 -1.91
N ASP A 79 -1.59 13.83 -2.19
CA ASP A 79 -2.70 13.92 -1.25
C ASP A 79 -3.18 12.52 -0.82
N VAL A 80 -3.98 12.49 0.23
CA VAL A 80 -4.53 11.23 0.76
C VAL A 80 -5.71 10.80 -0.09
N ALA A 81 -5.61 9.63 -0.70
CA ALA A 81 -6.69 9.05 -1.48
C ALA A 81 -7.47 8.02 -0.65
N HIS A 82 -8.78 8.03 -0.78
CA HIS A 82 -9.68 7.12 -0.08
C HIS A 82 -10.48 6.29 -1.07
N LYS A 83 -10.54 4.98 -0.86
CA LYS A 83 -11.39 4.05 -1.62
C LYS A 83 -12.12 3.11 -0.68
N GLU A 84 -13.36 2.81 -1.02
CA GLU A 84 -14.17 1.83 -0.28
C GLU A 84 -13.93 0.43 -0.85
N LEU A 85 -13.82 -0.55 0.04
CA LEU A 85 -13.69 -1.96 -0.30
C LEU A 85 -14.65 -2.78 0.57
N PHE A 86 -15.47 -3.58 -0.07
CA PHE A 86 -16.46 -4.41 0.59
C PHE A 86 -16.09 -5.89 0.48
N THR A 87 -16.19 -6.58 1.60
CA THR A 87 -16.04 -8.03 1.68
C THR A 87 -17.31 -8.67 2.25
N PRO A 88 -17.44 -9.99 2.25
CA PRO A 88 -18.60 -10.63 2.87
C PRO A 88 -18.86 -10.22 4.31
N ASN A 89 -17.79 -9.98 5.11
CA ASN A 89 -17.88 -9.79 6.54
C ASN A 89 -17.56 -8.35 7.01
N TYR A 90 -16.83 -7.57 6.22
CA TYR A 90 -16.33 -6.27 6.60
C TYR A 90 -16.49 -5.25 5.49
N TYR A 91 -16.55 -4.00 5.89
CA TYR A 91 -16.43 -2.84 5.03
C TYR A 91 -15.15 -2.07 5.40
N PHE A 92 -14.34 -1.77 4.40
CA PHE A 92 -13.05 -1.09 4.58
C PHE A 92 -13.02 0.26 3.89
N THR A 93 -12.40 1.24 4.52
CA THR A 93 -11.89 2.42 3.83
C THR A 93 -10.38 2.23 3.67
N ILE A 94 -9.95 2.10 2.42
CA ILE A 94 -8.53 2.04 2.05
C ILE A 94 -8.02 3.48 1.93
N ILE A 95 -6.95 3.78 2.63
CA ILE A 95 -6.29 5.08 2.67
C ILE A 95 -4.91 4.92 2.04
N ASP A 96 -4.68 5.53 0.88
CA ASP A 96 -3.35 5.60 0.28
C ASP A 96 -2.66 6.88 0.72
N ALA A 97 -1.58 6.75 1.47
CA ALA A 97 -0.85 7.86 2.04
C ALA A 97 0.43 8.15 1.23
N PRO A 98 0.77 9.44 1.01
CA PRO A 98 1.99 9.81 0.32
C PRO A 98 3.22 9.23 0.99
N GLY A 99 4.16 8.71 0.18
CA GLY A 99 5.42 8.15 0.66
C GLY A 99 6.57 9.15 0.72
N HIS A 100 6.45 10.30 0.06
CA HIS A 100 7.54 11.26 -0.05
C HIS A 100 7.60 12.17 1.19
N ARG A 101 8.81 12.43 1.68
CA ARG A 101 9.05 13.26 2.89
C ARG A 101 8.43 14.66 2.84
N ASP A 102 8.29 15.25 1.66
CA ASP A 102 7.72 16.58 1.50
C ASP A 102 6.21 16.61 1.83
N PHE A 103 5.55 15.45 1.85
CA PHE A 103 4.12 15.29 2.12
C PHE A 103 3.81 14.61 3.46
N VAL A 104 4.74 14.66 4.42
CA VAL A 104 4.59 14.05 5.75
C VAL A 104 3.31 14.51 6.46
N LYS A 105 2.88 15.77 6.28
CA LYS A 105 1.61 16.26 6.88
C LYS A 105 0.41 15.45 6.37
N ASN A 106 0.33 15.20 5.07
CA ASN A 106 -0.75 14.44 4.47
C ASN A 106 -0.68 12.96 4.90
N MET A 107 0.53 12.40 4.99
CA MET A 107 0.75 11.07 5.55
C MET A 107 0.27 10.96 7.00
N ILE A 108 0.56 11.94 7.85
CA ILE A 108 0.08 11.99 9.24
C ILE A 108 -1.45 12.02 9.28
N THR A 109 -2.07 12.86 8.43
CA THR A 109 -3.53 12.96 8.36
C THR A 109 -4.18 11.63 7.98
N GLY A 110 -3.67 10.96 6.95
CA GLY A 110 -4.17 9.64 6.53
C GLY A 110 -3.97 8.58 7.61
N THR A 111 -2.79 8.51 8.19
CA THR A 111 -2.45 7.50 9.20
C THR A 111 -3.22 7.69 10.52
N SER A 112 -3.51 8.94 10.92
CA SER A 112 -4.27 9.22 12.15
C SER A 112 -5.73 8.74 12.13
N GLN A 113 -6.25 8.45 10.94
CA GLN A 113 -7.62 7.94 10.75
C GLN A 113 -7.66 6.40 10.68
N ALA A 114 -6.51 5.72 10.72
CA ALA A 114 -6.41 4.31 10.44
C ALA A 114 -6.52 3.43 11.70
N ASP A 115 -7.29 2.35 11.58
CA ASP A 115 -7.36 1.28 12.60
C ASP A 115 -6.18 0.31 12.45
N ALA A 116 -5.77 0.08 11.21
CA ALA A 116 -4.64 -0.77 10.85
C ALA A 116 -3.79 -0.14 9.73
N ALA A 117 -2.52 -0.52 9.65
CA ALA A 117 -1.62 -0.09 8.60
C ALA A 117 -1.03 -1.28 7.85
N VAL A 118 -0.82 -1.09 6.54
CA VAL A 118 -0.02 -1.99 5.69
C VAL A 118 1.27 -1.26 5.36
N LEU A 119 2.39 -1.75 5.91
CA LEU A 119 3.73 -1.24 5.63
C LEU A 119 4.30 -1.99 4.42
N LEU A 120 4.49 -1.29 3.31
CA LEU A 120 5.14 -1.84 2.13
C LEU A 120 6.65 -1.60 2.17
N CYS A 121 7.39 -2.68 1.93
CA CYS A 121 8.84 -2.67 1.83
C CYS A 121 9.24 -3.38 0.52
N ALA A 122 9.97 -2.70 -0.36
CA ALA A 122 10.42 -3.32 -1.60
C ALA A 122 11.66 -4.20 -1.32
N ALA A 123 11.66 -5.44 -1.81
CA ALA A 123 12.73 -6.42 -1.55
C ALA A 123 14.11 -6.01 -2.09
N ASN A 124 14.15 -5.15 -3.10
CA ASN A 124 15.39 -4.62 -3.66
C ASN A 124 15.99 -3.45 -2.88
N ASP A 125 15.15 -2.76 -2.08
CA ASP A 125 15.54 -1.52 -1.37
C ASP A 125 15.61 -1.73 0.16
N GLY A 126 14.87 -2.69 0.67
CA GLY A 126 14.84 -3.01 2.10
C GLY A 126 14.26 -1.89 2.96
N VAL A 127 14.74 -1.80 4.20
CA VAL A 127 14.30 -0.80 5.18
C VAL A 127 15.14 0.47 5.08
N ASN A 128 14.59 1.50 4.45
CA ASN A 128 15.23 2.81 4.34
C ASN A 128 14.75 3.80 5.42
N ALA A 129 15.27 5.04 5.39
CA ALA A 129 14.96 6.08 6.38
C ALA A 129 13.46 6.39 6.45
N GLN A 130 12.80 6.53 5.31
CA GLN A 130 11.36 6.83 5.26
C GLN A 130 10.50 5.66 5.75
N THR A 131 10.89 4.42 5.47
CA THR A 131 10.22 3.23 6.02
C THR A 131 10.24 3.27 7.55
N ARG A 132 11.39 3.67 8.13
CA ARG A 132 11.53 3.85 9.59
C ARG A 132 10.64 4.95 10.14
N GLU A 133 10.64 6.12 9.49
CA GLU A 133 9.80 7.26 9.88
C GLU A 133 8.32 6.88 9.85
N HIS A 134 7.87 6.21 8.79
CA HIS A 134 6.47 5.80 8.63
C HIS A 134 6.05 4.78 9.68
N ALA A 135 6.87 3.78 9.98
CA ALA A 135 6.59 2.80 11.03
C ALA A 135 6.48 3.48 12.40
N PHE A 136 7.42 4.39 12.72
CA PHE A 136 7.41 5.14 13.97
C PHE A 136 6.18 6.06 14.08
N LEU A 137 5.86 6.81 13.01
CA LEU A 137 4.69 7.68 12.98
C LEU A 137 3.39 6.89 13.13
N ALA A 138 3.25 5.76 12.46
CA ALA A 138 2.08 4.89 12.61
C ALA A 138 1.88 4.48 14.08
N LYS A 139 2.96 4.13 14.78
CA LYS A 139 2.91 3.79 16.21
C LYS A 139 2.49 4.98 17.06
N VAL A 140 3.09 6.15 16.87
CA VAL A 140 2.80 7.38 17.63
C VAL A 140 1.35 7.85 17.41
N LEU A 141 0.84 7.67 16.19
CA LEU A 141 -0.54 8.03 15.82
C LEU A 141 -1.58 7.02 16.30
N GLY A 142 -1.16 5.95 16.97
CA GLY A 142 -2.06 5.01 17.65
C GLY A 142 -2.54 3.85 16.78
N VAL A 143 -1.93 3.60 15.63
CA VAL A 143 -2.21 2.41 14.82
C VAL A 143 -1.89 1.17 15.66
N LYS A 144 -2.89 0.31 15.85
CA LYS A 144 -2.77 -0.87 16.74
C LYS A 144 -2.22 -2.10 16.03
N GLN A 145 -2.58 -2.27 14.76
CA GLN A 145 -2.22 -3.43 13.96
C GLN A 145 -1.44 -3.00 12.72
N LEU A 146 -0.35 -3.71 12.46
CA LEU A 146 0.50 -3.44 11.31
C LEU A 146 0.78 -4.75 10.57
N ILE A 147 0.45 -4.75 9.28
CA ILE A 147 0.73 -5.83 8.34
C ILE A 147 1.96 -5.40 7.54
N VAL A 148 2.92 -6.30 7.36
CA VAL A 148 4.09 -6.08 6.51
C VAL A 148 3.86 -6.74 5.15
N ASN A 149 4.07 -6.00 4.08
CA ASN A 149 4.06 -6.52 2.72
C ASN A 149 5.44 -6.32 2.08
N VAL A 150 6.14 -7.41 1.81
CA VAL A 150 7.38 -7.41 1.03
C VAL A 150 7.00 -7.44 -0.44
N ASN A 151 7.25 -6.32 -1.13
CA ASN A 151 6.85 -6.09 -2.51
C ASN A 151 8.04 -6.13 -3.48
N LYS A 152 7.76 -6.11 -4.79
CA LYS A 152 8.76 -6.12 -5.87
C LYS A 152 9.68 -7.34 -5.85
N MET A 153 9.13 -8.49 -5.50
CA MET A 153 9.86 -9.76 -5.54
C MET A 153 10.18 -10.24 -6.96
N ASP A 154 9.47 -9.72 -7.96
CA ASP A 154 9.55 -10.04 -9.39
C ASP A 154 10.67 -9.31 -10.14
N ILE A 155 11.26 -8.27 -9.55
CA ILE A 155 12.24 -7.45 -10.28
C ILE A 155 13.57 -8.17 -10.46
N SER A 156 14.29 -7.79 -11.52
CA SER A 156 15.63 -8.31 -11.82
C SER A 156 16.58 -8.08 -10.64
N GLY A 157 17.30 -9.12 -10.26
CA GLY A 157 18.23 -9.14 -9.11
C GLY A 157 17.57 -9.50 -7.77
N VAL A 158 16.25 -9.62 -7.72
CA VAL A 158 15.50 -10.24 -6.61
C VAL A 158 14.97 -11.60 -7.06
N ASP A 159 14.28 -11.66 -8.20
CA ASP A 159 13.87 -12.88 -8.93
C ASP A 159 13.20 -13.92 -8.01
N TYR A 160 12.27 -13.46 -7.14
CA TYR A 160 11.59 -14.27 -6.11
C TYR A 160 12.52 -15.03 -5.16
N SER A 161 13.73 -14.50 -4.92
CA SER A 161 14.70 -15.11 -4.02
C SER A 161 14.20 -15.19 -2.58
N GLU A 162 14.18 -16.38 -2.01
CA GLU A 162 13.82 -16.61 -0.61
C GLU A 162 14.80 -15.91 0.34
N ASP A 163 16.10 -15.88 0.02
CA ASP A 163 17.10 -15.19 0.83
C ASP A 163 16.83 -13.69 0.91
N LYS A 164 16.48 -13.07 -0.23
CA LYS A 164 16.11 -11.65 -0.27
C LYS A 164 14.84 -11.36 0.52
N TYR A 165 13.83 -12.22 0.40
CA TYR A 165 12.62 -12.14 1.20
C TYR A 165 12.94 -12.20 2.70
N ASN A 166 13.68 -13.23 3.13
CA ASN A 166 14.02 -13.43 4.53
C ASN A 166 14.91 -12.31 5.09
N GLN A 167 15.83 -11.78 4.29
CA GLN A 167 16.61 -10.59 4.65
C GLN A 167 15.70 -9.39 4.92
N THR A 168 14.80 -9.08 3.99
CA THR A 168 13.87 -7.95 4.12
C THR A 168 12.95 -8.12 5.33
N VAL A 169 12.43 -9.33 5.54
CA VAL A 169 11.60 -9.66 6.72
C VAL A 169 12.38 -9.41 8.01
N ALA A 170 13.63 -9.86 8.10
CA ALA A 170 14.47 -9.68 9.30
C ALA A 170 14.75 -8.19 9.57
N GLU A 171 14.99 -7.38 8.54
CA GLU A 171 15.20 -5.94 8.67
C GLU A 171 13.93 -5.23 9.19
N VAL A 172 12.77 -5.59 8.63
CA VAL A 172 11.48 -5.02 9.05
C VAL A 172 11.12 -5.48 10.46
N ASP A 173 11.38 -6.75 10.81
CA ASP A 173 11.15 -7.30 12.16
C ASP A 173 11.93 -6.49 13.21
N ASN A 174 13.21 -6.24 12.96
CA ASN A 174 14.03 -5.40 13.82
C ASN A 174 13.49 -3.96 13.94
N LEU A 175 13.06 -3.35 12.82
CA LEU A 175 12.45 -2.04 12.83
C LEU A 175 11.20 -2.00 13.71
N LEU A 176 10.30 -2.97 13.55
CA LEU A 176 9.03 -3.00 14.27
C LEU A 176 9.22 -3.23 15.77
N LYS A 177 10.17 -4.07 16.15
CA LYS A 177 10.57 -4.24 17.57
C LYS A 177 11.07 -2.92 18.17
N LEU A 178 11.95 -2.20 17.46
CA LEU A 178 12.45 -0.89 17.89
C LEU A 178 11.35 0.18 17.96
N SER A 179 10.35 0.11 17.08
CA SER A 179 9.21 1.02 17.06
C SER A 179 8.13 0.65 18.09
N GLY A 180 8.29 -0.45 18.83
CA GLY A 180 7.36 -0.89 19.87
C GLY A 180 6.09 -1.55 19.34
N PHE A 181 6.09 -2.07 18.11
CA PHE A 181 5.02 -2.95 17.64
C PHE A 181 5.23 -4.36 18.18
N CYS A 182 4.13 -4.98 18.64
CA CYS A 182 4.13 -6.40 18.96
C CYS A 182 3.87 -7.16 17.64
N LEU A 183 4.81 -8.00 17.26
CA LEU A 183 4.71 -8.77 16.04
C LEU A 183 3.74 -9.94 16.24
N LEU A 184 2.60 -9.86 15.62
CA LEU A 184 1.75 -11.01 15.36
C LEU A 184 2.15 -11.53 13.96
N TYR A 185 2.87 -12.64 13.97
CA TYR A 185 3.29 -13.28 12.72
C TYR A 185 2.07 -13.72 11.95
N THR A 186 1.95 -13.28 10.72
CA THR A 186 1.51 -14.09 9.59
C THR A 186 1.39 -13.27 8.33
N SER A 187 2.33 -13.43 7.43
CA SER A 187 1.98 -13.43 6.02
C SER A 187 2.48 -14.75 5.48
N PRO A 188 1.65 -15.64 4.94
CA PRO A 188 2.14 -16.77 4.19
C PRO A 188 3.00 -16.24 3.04
N SER A 189 4.13 -16.90 2.81
CA SER A 189 4.94 -16.66 1.63
C SER A 189 4.05 -16.72 0.37
N PRO A 190 4.29 -15.91 -0.66
CA PRO A 190 3.57 -16.03 -1.95
C PRO A 190 3.64 -17.43 -2.59
N ARG A 191 4.44 -18.33 -2.02
CA ARG A 191 4.54 -19.74 -2.46
C ARG A 191 3.56 -20.69 -1.76
N ASP A 192 2.82 -20.22 -0.77
CA ASP A 192 1.89 -21.07 0.01
C ASP A 192 0.42 -20.92 -0.47
N SER A 193 0.22 -20.32 -1.63
CA SER A 193 -1.08 -20.16 -2.30
C SER A 193 -1.15 -20.94 -3.61
#